data_7bc6c544b616196936ee0cbb678f6f7f
#
_entry.id   7bc6c544b616196936ee0cbb678f6f7f
#
_cell.length_a   1.000
_cell.length_b   1.000
_cell.length_c   1.000
_cell.angle_alpha   90.00
_cell.angle_beta   90.00
_cell.angle_gamma   90.00
#
_symmetry.space_group_name_H-M   'P 1'
#
loop_
_entity.id
_entity.type
_entity.pdbx_description
1 polymer ?
#
loop_
_entity_poly.entity_id
_entity_poly.type
_entity_poly.pdbx_seq_one_letter_code
_entity_poly.pdbx_strand_id
1 'polypeptide(L)'
;HALIFLMGANSLQQYYQAFGQAIEGMDSNNLPAIDGIECDRVEHLTFHTHTQLNMTINNQSYSVPAGIGIIQDYCIYWLHTHDNSGLIHIESPIQREFSLGQFLRIWNKFNSSDTVLQNITNNNVNGTLLVYINGTQMNNNTDYRDVALKDGSNISLIISPR
;
A
#
# COMPACT_ATOMS: atom_id res chain seq x y z
N HIS A 1 -9.13 -34.33 13.23
CA HIS A 1 -10.14 -33.29 13.43
C HIS A 1 -9.50 -32.08 14.09
N ALA A 2 -9.23 -31.11 13.35
CA ALA A 2 -9.24 -29.68 13.63
C ALA A 2 -8.21 -28.99 12.76
N LEU A 3 -8.50 -28.94 11.50
CA LEU A 3 -7.98 -27.98 10.55
C LEU A 3 -8.97 -26.85 10.50
N ILE A 4 -8.90 -25.91 11.39
CA ILE A 4 -9.62 -24.64 11.24
C ILE A 4 -8.82 -23.51 11.88
N PHE A 5 -8.26 -22.68 11.03
CA PHE A 5 -8.33 -21.24 10.97
C PHE A 5 -7.40 -20.41 11.84
N LEU A 6 -6.29 -20.14 11.23
CA LEU A 6 -5.58 -18.88 11.41
C LEU A 6 -5.53 -18.16 10.04
N MET A 7 -6.65 -17.65 9.59
CA MET A 7 -6.81 -17.03 8.27
C MET A 7 -6.87 -15.50 8.32
N GLY A 8 -6.14 -14.85 9.16
CA GLY A 8 -6.14 -13.38 9.20
C GLY A 8 -4.78 -12.73 9.09
N ALA A 9 -3.78 -13.25 9.77
CA ALA A 9 -2.41 -12.73 9.68
C ALA A 9 -1.54 -13.51 8.69
N ASN A 10 -2.00 -14.69 8.26
CA ASN A 10 -1.24 -15.60 7.43
C ASN A 10 -1.38 -15.36 5.91
N SER A 11 -2.38 -14.59 5.45
CA SER A 11 -2.62 -14.48 4.02
C SER A 11 -1.55 -13.66 3.30
N LEU A 12 -1.16 -12.54 3.87
CA LEU A 12 -0.10 -11.71 3.29
C LEU A 12 1.25 -12.40 3.40
N GLN A 13 1.54 -12.99 4.55
CA GLN A 13 2.77 -13.76 4.79
C GLN A 13 2.83 -15.01 3.91
N GLN A 14 1.73 -15.76 3.78
CA GLN A 14 1.65 -16.92 2.89
C GLN A 14 1.75 -16.50 1.42
N TYR A 15 1.17 -15.38 1.06
CA TYR A 15 1.28 -14.84 -0.29
C TYR A 15 2.73 -14.43 -0.61
N TYR A 16 3.40 -13.73 0.31
CA TYR A 16 4.82 -13.40 0.15
C TYR A 16 5.70 -14.65 0.10
N GLN A 17 5.39 -15.68 0.86
CA GLN A 17 6.12 -16.95 0.80
C GLN A 17 5.87 -17.70 -0.51
N ALA A 18 4.61 -17.76 -0.96
CA ALA A 18 4.26 -18.39 -2.24
C ALA A 18 4.86 -17.60 -3.42
N PHE A 19 4.82 -16.27 -3.36
CA PHE A 19 5.46 -15.42 -4.34
C PHE A 19 6.98 -15.54 -4.27
N GLY A 20 7.55 -15.60 -3.06
CA GLY A 20 8.97 -15.85 -2.84
C GLY A 20 9.43 -17.18 -3.44
N GLN A 21 8.65 -18.25 -3.29
CA GLN A 21 8.93 -19.53 -3.93
C GLN A 21 8.80 -19.47 -5.46
N ALA A 22 7.80 -18.73 -5.97
CA ALA A 22 7.61 -18.57 -7.41
C ALA A 22 8.72 -17.77 -8.08
N ILE A 23 9.42 -16.90 -7.33
CA ILE A 23 10.55 -16.11 -7.79
C ILE A 23 11.91 -16.66 -7.34
N GLU A 24 11.91 -17.83 -6.69
CA GLU A 24 13.14 -18.52 -6.29
C GLU A 24 13.98 -18.79 -7.53
N GLY A 25 15.12 -18.09 -7.65
CA GLY A 25 15.98 -18.12 -8.83
C GLY A 25 15.78 -16.94 -9.80
N MET A 26 14.82 -16.05 -9.56
CA MET A 26 14.75 -14.77 -10.28
C MET A 26 15.68 -13.76 -9.62
N ASP A 27 16.42 -13.02 -10.43
CA ASP A 27 17.17 -11.88 -9.93
C ASP A 27 16.17 -10.80 -9.42
N SER A 28 16.46 -10.16 -8.28
CA SER A 28 15.64 -9.08 -7.74
C SER A 28 15.46 -7.93 -8.75
N ASN A 29 16.39 -7.78 -9.68
CA ASN A 29 16.29 -6.83 -10.79
C ASN A 29 15.20 -7.18 -11.82
N ASN A 30 14.58 -8.38 -11.72
CA ASN A 30 13.54 -8.84 -12.66
C ASN A 30 12.12 -8.63 -12.13
N LEU A 31 11.93 -8.11 -10.91
CA LEU A 31 10.59 -7.71 -10.48
C LEU A 31 10.19 -6.43 -11.20
N PRO A 32 9.01 -6.42 -11.86
CA PRO A 32 8.61 -5.27 -12.64
C PRO A 32 8.44 -4.04 -11.75
N ALA A 33 8.97 -2.91 -12.20
CA ALA A 33 8.65 -1.62 -11.61
C ALA A 33 7.13 -1.36 -11.70
N ILE A 34 6.60 -0.72 -10.68
CA ILE A 34 5.21 -0.28 -10.64
C ILE A 34 5.22 1.25 -10.78
N ASP A 35 4.74 1.75 -11.91
CA ASP A 35 4.79 3.19 -12.25
C ASP A 35 6.21 3.80 -12.11
N GLY A 36 7.22 3.08 -12.52
CA GLY A 36 8.60 3.49 -12.40
C GLY A 36 9.16 3.45 -10.96
N ILE A 37 8.41 2.88 -10.01
CA ILE A 37 8.88 2.60 -8.65
C ILE A 37 9.50 1.22 -8.66
N GLU A 38 10.78 1.17 -8.39
CA GLU A 38 11.56 -0.06 -8.44
C GLU A 38 11.51 -0.81 -7.10
N CYS A 39 11.75 -2.12 -7.16
CA CYS A 39 11.97 -2.97 -6.00
C CYS A 39 13.46 -3.25 -5.90
N ASP A 40 14.14 -2.60 -4.98
CA ASP A 40 15.59 -2.66 -4.83
C ASP A 40 16.01 -3.52 -3.64
N ARG A 41 17.24 -4.01 -3.66
CA ARG A 41 17.76 -4.86 -2.58
C ARG A 41 18.00 -4.13 -1.26
N VAL A 42 18.11 -2.81 -1.33
CA VAL A 42 18.40 -1.93 -0.19
C VAL A 42 17.45 -0.76 -0.17
N GLU A 43 17.21 -0.24 1.01
CA GLU A 43 16.50 1.01 1.20
C GLU A 43 17.35 2.19 0.72
N HIS A 44 16.69 3.19 0.15
CA HIS A 44 17.34 4.41 -0.32
C HIS A 44 17.10 5.54 0.67
N LEU A 45 18.14 6.16 1.15
CA LEU A 45 18.05 7.25 2.12
C LEU A 45 18.23 8.65 1.48
N THR A 46 18.47 8.71 0.18
CA THR A 46 18.66 9.99 -0.53
C THR A 46 17.40 10.85 -0.48
N PHE A 47 16.25 10.25 -0.71
CA PHE A 47 14.94 10.87 -0.50
C PHE A 47 14.14 9.97 0.44
N HIS A 48 13.98 10.42 1.70
CA HIS A 48 13.38 9.65 2.76
C HIS A 48 12.32 10.50 3.47
N THR A 49 11.05 10.16 3.26
CA THR A 49 9.90 10.87 3.82
C THR A 49 8.84 9.88 4.32
N HIS A 50 7.86 10.39 5.07
CA HIS A 50 6.79 9.57 5.62
C HIS A 50 5.43 10.24 5.45
N THR A 51 4.43 9.45 5.13
CA THR A 51 3.03 9.87 5.07
C THR A 51 2.17 8.91 5.85
N GLN A 52 1.29 9.42 6.71
CA GLN A 52 0.33 8.60 7.46
C GLN A 52 -0.91 8.34 6.62
N LEU A 53 -1.32 7.08 6.51
CA LEU A 53 -2.58 6.66 5.89
C LEU A 53 -3.50 6.02 6.92
N ASN A 54 -4.72 6.52 7.02
CA ASN A 54 -5.79 5.94 7.81
C ASN A 54 -6.99 5.63 6.92
N MET A 55 -7.59 4.48 7.11
CA MET A 55 -8.75 4.04 6.32
C MET A 55 -9.88 3.62 7.24
N THR A 56 -11.08 4.08 6.93
CA THR A 56 -12.32 3.70 7.62
C THR A 56 -13.35 3.26 6.58
N ILE A 57 -13.90 2.07 6.76
CA ILE A 57 -14.88 1.49 5.85
C ILE A 57 -16.09 1.05 6.67
N ASN A 58 -17.26 1.59 6.35
CA ASN A 58 -18.51 1.31 7.07
C ASN A 58 -18.37 1.54 8.59
N ASN A 59 -17.76 2.67 8.99
CA ASN A 59 -17.48 3.06 10.37
C ASN A 59 -16.52 2.13 11.13
N GLN A 60 -15.80 1.28 10.43
CA GLN A 60 -14.78 0.41 11.02
C GLN A 60 -13.40 0.75 10.46
N SER A 61 -12.40 0.70 11.31
CA SER A 61 -11.01 0.86 10.89
C SER A 61 -10.63 -0.29 9.94
N TYR A 62 -10.08 0.07 8.78
CA TYR A 62 -9.49 -0.87 7.83
C TYR A 62 -7.97 -0.81 7.97
N SER A 63 -7.38 -1.92 8.38
CA SER A 63 -5.96 -1.95 8.71
C SER A 63 -5.07 -1.82 7.47
N VAL A 64 -4.08 -0.94 7.57
CA VAL A 64 -2.94 -0.88 6.63
C VAL A 64 -1.84 -1.75 7.22
N PRO A 65 -1.58 -2.95 6.70
CA PRO A 65 -0.69 -3.90 7.36
C PRO A 65 0.80 -3.55 7.20
N ALA A 66 1.62 -4.15 8.05
CA ALA A 66 3.06 -4.21 7.86
C ALA A 66 3.43 -4.97 6.60
N GLY A 67 4.59 -4.65 6.01
CA GLY A 67 5.19 -5.43 4.93
C GLY A 67 4.65 -5.15 3.54
N ILE A 68 3.79 -4.14 3.37
CA ILE A 68 3.40 -3.69 2.02
C ILE A 68 4.67 -3.24 1.29
N GLY A 69 4.87 -3.73 0.07
CA GLY A 69 6.02 -3.37 -0.76
C GLY A 69 7.34 -4.00 -0.34
N ILE A 70 7.36 -4.84 0.70
CA ILE A 70 8.56 -5.56 1.16
C ILE A 70 8.45 -7.02 0.72
N ILE A 71 9.36 -7.46 -0.15
CA ILE A 71 9.49 -8.85 -0.55
C ILE A 71 10.65 -9.43 0.25
N GLN A 72 10.32 -10.13 1.33
CA GLN A 72 11.29 -10.60 2.30
C GLN A 72 12.44 -11.39 1.65
N ASP A 73 13.68 -11.05 2.03
CA ASP A 73 14.92 -11.62 1.51
C ASP A 73 15.19 -11.34 0.02
N TYR A 74 14.37 -10.46 -0.60
CA TYR A 74 14.47 -10.18 -2.03
C TYR A 74 14.68 -8.71 -2.35
N CYS A 75 13.67 -7.88 -2.13
CA CYS A 75 13.72 -6.45 -2.46
C CYS A 75 12.67 -5.65 -1.72
N ILE A 76 12.82 -4.35 -1.74
CA ILE A 76 11.90 -3.38 -1.12
C ILE A 76 11.54 -2.34 -2.17
N TYR A 77 10.23 -2.18 -2.43
CA TYR A 77 9.74 -1.07 -3.22
C TYR A 77 9.97 0.26 -2.48
N TRP A 78 10.19 1.31 -3.22
CA TRP A 78 10.43 2.65 -2.64
C TRP A 78 9.27 3.17 -1.79
N LEU A 79 8.06 2.63 -1.98
CA LEU A 79 6.89 2.88 -1.12
C LEU A 79 6.56 1.59 -0.39
N HIS A 80 6.63 1.62 0.93
CA HIS A 80 6.40 0.43 1.74
C HIS A 80 5.96 0.75 3.17
N THR A 81 5.61 -0.28 3.95
CA THR A 81 5.26 -0.18 5.37
C THR A 81 6.06 -1.17 6.19
N HIS A 82 6.53 -0.76 7.38
CA HIS A 82 7.25 -1.62 8.31
C HIS A 82 6.36 -2.21 9.41
N ASP A 83 5.28 -1.51 9.76
CA ASP A 83 4.37 -1.90 10.84
C ASP A 83 2.90 -1.67 10.47
N ASN A 84 1.99 -1.94 11.42
CA ASN A 84 0.54 -1.80 11.22
C ASN A 84 -0.01 -0.42 11.53
N SER A 85 0.84 0.60 11.67
CA SER A 85 0.43 1.97 12.00
C SER A 85 -0.21 2.72 10.82
N GLY A 86 0.00 2.23 9.61
CA GLY A 86 -0.38 2.94 8.39
C GLY A 86 0.64 4.00 7.95
N LEU A 87 1.83 4.02 8.56
CA LEU A 87 2.91 4.90 8.14
C LEU A 87 3.54 4.38 6.86
N ILE A 88 3.38 5.13 5.79
CA ILE A 88 4.01 4.84 4.49
C ILE A 88 5.41 5.43 4.50
N HIS A 89 6.40 4.60 4.29
CA HIS A 89 7.78 5.01 4.04
C HIS A 89 7.97 5.27 2.55
N ILE A 90 8.54 6.41 2.23
CA ILE A 90 8.93 6.80 0.88
C ILE A 90 10.46 6.90 0.89
N GLU A 91 11.12 5.91 0.33
CA GLU A 91 12.57 5.77 0.32
C GLU A 91 13.06 5.56 -1.10
N SER A 92 13.48 6.63 -1.75
CA SER A 92 13.77 6.67 -3.18
C SER A 92 15.19 7.16 -3.46
N PRO A 93 15.87 6.64 -4.50
CA PRO A 93 17.15 7.16 -4.95
C PRO A 93 17.03 8.54 -5.60
N ILE A 94 15.82 8.94 -5.98
CA ILE A 94 15.53 10.21 -6.65
C ILE A 94 14.44 10.97 -5.90
N GLN A 95 14.56 12.28 -5.83
CA GLN A 95 13.52 13.16 -5.34
C GLN A 95 12.47 13.37 -6.43
N ARG A 96 11.27 12.85 -6.18
CA ARG A 96 10.09 13.08 -7.03
C ARG A 96 8.82 13.01 -6.19
N GLU A 97 7.71 13.44 -6.76
CA GLU A 97 6.40 13.28 -6.14
C GLU A 97 5.89 11.85 -6.35
N PHE A 98 5.41 11.23 -5.28
CA PHE A 98 4.71 9.95 -5.29
C PHE A 98 3.27 10.15 -4.88
N SER A 99 2.37 9.29 -5.36
CA SER A 99 0.93 9.41 -5.13
C SER A 99 0.37 8.25 -4.30
N LEU A 100 -0.78 8.50 -3.67
CA LEU A 100 -1.54 7.48 -2.97
C LEU A 100 -1.91 6.32 -3.91
N GLY A 101 -2.27 6.61 -5.17
CA GLY A 101 -2.59 5.57 -6.14
C GLY A 101 -1.43 4.63 -6.44
N GLN A 102 -0.20 5.14 -6.44
CA GLN A 102 1.00 4.32 -6.62
C GLN A 102 1.20 3.37 -5.43
N PHE A 103 1.03 3.86 -4.21
CA PHE A 103 1.08 3.01 -3.02
C PHE A 103 -0.02 1.95 -3.02
N LEU A 104 -1.26 2.31 -3.36
CA LEU A 104 -2.37 1.37 -3.46
C LEU A 104 -2.11 0.28 -4.51
N ARG A 105 -1.50 0.62 -5.64
CA ARG A 105 -1.12 -0.37 -6.67
C ARG A 105 -0.07 -1.35 -6.19
N ILE A 106 0.94 -0.87 -5.47
CA ILE A 106 1.95 -1.74 -4.85
C ILE A 106 1.28 -2.69 -3.86
N TRP A 107 0.43 -2.16 -2.99
CA TRP A 107 -0.31 -2.96 -2.01
C TRP A 107 -1.20 -4.00 -2.69
N ASN A 108 -2.02 -3.58 -3.66
CA ASN A 108 -2.96 -4.47 -4.35
C ASN A 108 -2.26 -5.56 -5.16
N LYS A 109 -1.08 -5.28 -5.71
CA LYS A 109 -0.34 -6.28 -6.48
C LYS A 109 -0.04 -7.53 -5.67
N PHE A 110 0.25 -7.38 -4.41
CA PHE A 110 0.59 -8.46 -3.50
C PHE A 110 -0.58 -8.89 -2.59
N ASN A 111 -1.76 -8.32 -2.79
CA ASN A 111 -2.98 -8.66 -2.05
C ASN A 111 -4.21 -8.63 -2.96
N SER A 112 -4.10 -9.26 -4.12
CA SER A 112 -5.12 -9.23 -5.18
C SER A 112 -6.44 -9.94 -4.83
N SER A 113 -6.47 -10.73 -3.76
CA SER A 113 -7.69 -11.37 -3.26
C SER A 113 -8.58 -10.44 -2.42
N ASP A 114 -8.07 -9.30 -1.98
CA ASP A 114 -8.83 -8.30 -1.25
C ASP A 114 -9.65 -7.43 -2.22
N THR A 115 -10.93 -7.74 -2.33
CA THR A 115 -11.84 -7.04 -3.25
C THR A 115 -12.09 -5.59 -2.84
N VAL A 116 -12.04 -5.29 -1.54
CA VAL A 116 -12.19 -3.91 -1.03
C VAL A 116 -11.00 -3.08 -1.49
N LEU A 117 -9.79 -3.59 -1.30
CA LEU A 117 -8.57 -2.93 -1.75
C LEU A 117 -8.53 -2.77 -3.28
N GLN A 118 -8.95 -3.79 -4.03
CA GLN A 118 -9.08 -3.69 -5.48
C GLN A 118 -10.00 -2.55 -5.91
N ASN A 119 -11.17 -2.45 -5.28
CA ASN A 119 -12.14 -1.41 -5.60
C ASN A 119 -11.60 -0.02 -5.28
N ILE A 120 -10.90 0.14 -4.16
CA ILE A 120 -10.26 1.40 -3.80
C ILE A 120 -9.15 1.74 -4.81
N THR A 121 -8.30 0.79 -5.15
CA THR A 121 -7.20 0.98 -6.09
C THR A 121 -7.69 1.39 -7.48
N ASN A 122 -8.79 0.79 -7.93
CA ASN A 122 -9.35 1.01 -9.26
C ASN A 122 -10.41 2.11 -9.32
N ASN A 123 -10.63 2.84 -8.22
CA ASN A 123 -11.69 3.85 -8.11
C ASN A 123 -13.10 3.30 -8.44
N ASN A 124 -13.37 2.10 -7.97
CA ASN A 124 -14.65 1.40 -8.18
C ASN A 124 -15.36 1.13 -6.85
N VAL A 125 -15.40 2.13 -6.00
CA VAL A 125 -16.01 2.03 -4.66
C VAL A 125 -17.51 2.17 -4.78
N ASN A 126 -18.24 1.19 -4.25
CA ASN A 126 -19.70 1.26 -4.13
C ASN A 126 -20.09 1.95 -2.81
N GLY A 127 -20.20 3.26 -2.85
CA GLY A 127 -20.50 4.07 -1.67
C GLY A 127 -20.03 5.50 -1.84
N THR A 128 -20.07 6.25 -0.74
CA THR A 128 -19.50 7.59 -0.64
C THR A 128 -18.07 7.48 -0.13
N LEU A 129 -17.11 8.03 -0.90
CA LEU A 129 -15.72 8.10 -0.51
C LEU A 129 -15.37 9.55 -0.19
N LEU A 130 -14.90 9.79 1.03
CA LEU A 130 -14.40 11.09 1.48
C LEU A 130 -12.91 10.97 1.75
N VAL A 131 -12.17 12.00 1.40
CA VAL A 131 -10.73 12.10 1.63
C VAL A 131 -10.42 13.35 2.42
N TYR A 132 -9.64 13.19 3.47
CA TYR A 132 -9.13 14.30 4.28
C TYR A 132 -7.61 14.29 4.20
N ILE A 133 -7.04 15.47 4.00
CA ILE A 133 -5.59 15.69 4.03
C ILE A 133 -5.31 16.68 5.15
N ASN A 134 -4.58 16.24 6.16
CA ASN A 134 -4.30 17.04 7.38
C ASN A 134 -5.58 17.63 8.00
N GLY A 135 -6.64 16.84 8.02
CA GLY A 135 -7.94 17.22 8.60
C GLY A 135 -8.84 18.06 7.70
N THR A 136 -8.40 18.43 6.50
CA THR A 136 -9.20 19.20 5.54
C THR A 136 -9.74 18.28 4.45
N GLN A 137 -11.05 18.32 4.24
CA GLN A 137 -11.69 17.52 3.20
C GLN A 137 -11.23 17.96 1.80
N MET A 138 -10.82 16.98 1.01
CA MET A 138 -10.44 17.20 -0.38
C MET A 138 -11.69 17.46 -1.26
N ASN A 139 -11.53 18.27 -2.31
CA ASN A 139 -12.57 18.51 -3.29
C ASN A 139 -12.96 17.20 -4.01
N ASN A 140 -14.27 16.94 -4.11
CA ASN A 140 -14.83 15.71 -4.72
C ASN A 140 -14.51 15.57 -6.23
N ASN A 141 -14.08 16.63 -6.89
CA ASN A 141 -13.69 16.60 -8.31
C ASN A 141 -12.25 16.12 -8.53
N THR A 142 -11.48 15.93 -7.47
CA THR A 142 -10.09 15.45 -7.54
C THR A 142 -10.06 13.96 -7.30
N ASP A 143 -9.34 13.22 -8.14
CA ASP A 143 -9.11 11.78 -7.92
C ASP A 143 -8.18 11.59 -6.71
N TYR A 144 -8.66 10.90 -5.69
CA TYR A 144 -7.87 10.65 -4.47
C TYR A 144 -6.58 9.86 -4.75
N ARG A 145 -6.54 9.13 -5.85
CA ARG A 145 -5.34 8.38 -6.25
C ARG A 145 -4.19 9.30 -6.63
N ASP A 146 -4.50 10.54 -7.03
CA ASP A 146 -3.51 11.57 -7.38
C ASP A 146 -3.00 12.37 -6.17
N VAL A 147 -3.52 12.10 -4.97
CA VAL A 147 -3.04 12.74 -3.74
C VAL A 147 -1.57 12.45 -3.53
N ALA A 148 -0.77 13.50 -3.39
CA ALA A 148 0.65 13.38 -3.16
C ALA A 148 0.97 12.86 -1.74
N LEU A 149 1.93 11.94 -1.66
CA LEU A 149 2.48 11.45 -0.41
C LEU A 149 3.56 12.45 0.08
N LYS A 150 3.12 13.48 0.80
CA LYS A 150 4.03 14.53 1.32
C LYS A 150 4.52 14.19 2.71
N ASP A 151 5.76 14.56 2.99
CA ASP A 151 6.36 14.34 4.29
C ASP A 151 5.54 14.97 5.42
N GLY A 152 5.27 14.15 6.45
CA GLY A 152 4.51 14.56 7.61
C GLY A 152 3.00 14.74 7.38
N SER A 153 2.48 14.44 6.18
CA SER A 153 1.04 14.54 5.92
C SER A 153 0.27 13.35 6.49
N ASN A 154 -1.00 13.60 6.78
CA ASN A 154 -1.96 12.61 7.24
C ASN A 154 -3.11 12.54 6.22
N ILE A 155 -3.30 11.37 5.61
CA ILE A 155 -4.36 11.10 4.66
C ILE A 155 -5.37 10.16 5.32
N SER A 156 -6.64 10.54 5.31
CA SER A 156 -7.75 9.70 5.77
C SER A 156 -8.70 9.41 4.64
N LEU A 157 -8.90 8.13 4.34
CA LEU A 157 -9.93 7.64 3.42
C LEU A 157 -11.11 7.12 4.23
N ILE A 158 -12.29 7.68 4.00
CA ILE A 158 -13.53 7.27 4.68
C ILE A 158 -14.52 6.82 3.63
N ILE A 159 -14.92 5.54 3.70
CA ILE A 159 -15.89 4.94 2.79
C ILE A 159 -17.13 4.58 3.59
N SER A 160 -18.26 5.13 3.18
CA SER A 160 -19.57 4.86 3.77
C SER A 160 -20.50 4.19 2.76
N PRO A 161 -21.40 3.29 3.17
CA PRO A 161 -22.38 2.71 2.28
C PRO A 161 -23.31 3.80 1.72
N ARG A 162 -23.88 3.53 0.54
CA ARG A 162 -24.96 4.35 -0.04
C ARG A 162 -26.27 4.18 0.72
#